data_ea74ddb89db3f9b62e1b229541d80a8e
#
_entry.id   ea74ddb89db3f9b62e1b229541d80a8e
#
_cell.length_a   1.000
_cell.length_b   1.000
_cell.length_c   1.000
_cell.angle_alpha   90.00
_cell.angle_beta   90.00
_cell.angle_gamma   90.00
#
_symmetry.space_group_name_H-M   'P 1'
#
loop_
_entity.id
_entity.type
_entity.pdbx_description
1 polymer ?
#
loop_
_entity_poly.entity_id
_entity_poly.type
_entity_poly.pdbx_seq_one_letter_code
_entity_poly.pdbx_strand_id
1 'polypeptide(L)'
;MRRAITLARGMLGLVWPNPAVGCVLTMDGRVIAEGVTQPGGRPHAEAVALRAAGGVARGATAYISLEPCSHWGRTPPCSQALIEAGIARAVIATGDPDPRVDGRGLTDLTAAGIEVTTGVCRDEAAAVNRGFFKRVRTGRPLVTAVNGPLRAAAAMGQDGLLSVRLHSDGLALCCTTARGRQGVWIAGLSPHTLADGLIRLGDAGLTRVAVAADTPLAERLALFELIDEIADAPAAAEPEPLTA
;
A
#
# COMPACT_ATOMS: atom_id res chain seq x y z
N MET A 1 -11.62 -10.25 9.76
CA MET A 1 -10.27 -9.80 9.36
C MET A 1 -9.95 -10.10 7.89
N ARG A 2 -10.01 -11.33 7.39
CA ARG A 2 -9.68 -11.62 5.98
C ARG A 2 -10.45 -10.77 4.96
N ARG A 3 -11.71 -10.42 5.26
CA ARG A 3 -12.49 -9.49 4.43
C ARG A 3 -11.84 -8.10 4.36
N ALA A 4 -11.38 -7.55 5.48
CA ALA A 4 -10.65 -6.28 5.50
C ALA A 4 -9.35 -6.35 4.68
N ILE A 5 -8.60 -7.46 4.79
CA ILE A 5 -7.38 -7.70 4.01
C ILE A 5 -7.68 -7.79 2.50
N THR A 6 -8.76 -8.49 2.11
CA THR A 6 -9.18 -8.59 0.70
C THR A 6 -9.54 -7.23 0.13
N LEU A 7 -10.29 -6.42 0.88
CA LEU A 7 -10.61 -5.04 0.50
C LEU A 7 -9.34 -4.19 0.32
N ALA A 8 -8.40 -4.27 1.26
CA ALA A 8 -7.11 -3.60 1.16
C ALA A 8 -6.33 -4.00 -0.10
N ARG A 9 -6.28 -5.31 -0.40
CA ARG A 9 -5.56 -5.84 -1.56
C ARG A 9 -6.06 -5.26 -2.88
N GLY A 10 -7.37 -5.05 -3.01
CA GLY A 10 -7.98 -4.43 -4.20
C GLY A 10 -7.55 -2.98 -4.44
N MET A 11 -6.92 -2.33 -3.45
CA MET A 11 -6.48 -0.93 -3.56
C MET A 11 -4.98 -0.76 -3.85
N LEU A 12 -4.23 -1.86 -3.98
CA LEU A 12 -2.80 -1.80 -4.35
C LEU A 12 -2.61 -1.11 -5.70
N GLY A 13 -1.54 -0.33 -5.82
CA GLY A 13 -1.25 0.48 -7.01
C GLY A 13 -2.04 1.78 -7.12
N LEU A 14 -3.11 1.96 -6.35
CA LEU A 14 -4.00 3.13 -6.43
C LEU A 14 -3.81 4.13 -5.29
N VAL A 15 -3.28 3.68 -4.14
CA VAL A 15 -3.28 4.46 -2.89
C VAL A 15 -1.95 5.12 -2.53
N TRP A 16 -0.87 4.80 -3.25
CA TRP A 16 0.44 5.38 -2.94
C TRP A 16 0.40 6.92 -2.83
N PRO A 17 1.15 7.56 -1.95
CA PRO A 17 2.21 7.04 -1.07
C PRO A 17 1.72 6.36 0.22
N ASN A 18 0.41 6.25 0.43
CA ASN A 18 -0.20 5.69 1.64
C ASN A 18 -0.31 4.16 1.56
N PRO A 19 -0.48 3.47 2.70
CA PRO A 19 -0.74 2.04 2.72
C PRO A 19 -2.16 1.72 2.23
N ALA A 20 -2.31 0.53 1.66
CA ALA A 20 -3.62 -0.04 1.35
C ALA A 20 -4.23 -0.65 2.62
N VAL A 21 -5.33 -0.06 3.10
CA VAL A 21 -6.02 -0.48 4.32
C VAL A 21 -7.46 -0.83 4.01
N GLY A 22 -7.98 -1.84 4.69
CA GLY A 22 -9.39 -2.17 4.74
C GLY A 22 -9.89 -2.14 6.17
N CYS A 23 -11.09 -1.63 6.36
CA CYS A 23 -11.81 -1.58 7.62
C CYS A 23 -13.19 -2.19 7.46
N VAL A 24 -13.56 -3.12 8.36
CA VAL A 24 -14.88 -3.75 8.40
C VAL A 24 -15.46 -3.54 9.78
N LEU A 25 -16.61 -2.89 9.86
CA LEU A 25 -17.35 -2.71 11.10
C LEU A 25 -18.43 -3.79 11.23
N THR A 26 -18.50 -4.39 12.42
CA THR A 26 -19.51 -5.41 12.71
C THR A 26 -20.26 -5.08 13.99
N MET A 27 -21.55 -5.45 14.02
CA MET A 27 -22.40 -5.43 15.20
C MET A 27 -23.13 -6.77 15.30
N ASP A 28 -23.09 -7.42 16.45
CA ASP A 28 -23.71 -8.73 16.69
C ASP A 28 -23.36 -9.79 15.63
N GLY A 29 -22.08 -9.81 15.24
CA GLY A 29 -21.56 -10.72 14.23
C GLY A 29 -21.92 -10.39 12.78
N ARG A 30 -22.68 -9.31 12.51
CA ARG A 30 -23.07 -8.88 11.18
C ARG A 30 -22.22 -7.71 10.72
N VAL A 31 -21.84 -7.67 9.44
CA VAL A 31 -21.17 -6.52 8.83
C VAL A 31 -22.19 -5.39 8.70
N ILE A 32 -21.86 -4.22 9.28
CA ILE A 32 -22.69 -3.01 9.20
C ILE A 32 -22.10 -1.97 8.26
N ALA A 33 -20.77 -1.96 8.06
CA ALA A 33 -20.12 -1.08 7.10
C ALA A 33 -18.74 -1.61 6.72
N GLU A 34 -18.25 -1.14 5.58
CA GLU A 34 -16.91 -1.42 5.07
C GLU A 34 -16.28 -0.15 4.52
N GLY A 35 -14.96 -0.09 4.60
CA GLY A 35 -14.17 0.99 4.05
C GLY A 35 -12.82 0.50 3.55
N VAL A 36 -12.30 1.22 2.56
CA VAL A 36 -10.95 1.04 2.03
C VAL A 36 -10.26 2.39 1.92
N THR A 37 -8.94 2.40 2.01
CA THR A 37 -8.16 3.58 1.63
C THR A 37 -8.53 3.96 0.21
N GLN A 38 -8.97 5.20 0.00
CA GLN A 38 -9.40 5.66 -1.32
C GLN A 38 -8.21 5.96 -2.25
N PRO A 39 -8.42 5.97 -3.58
CA PRO A 39 -7.39 6.34 -4.55
C PRO A 39 -6.70 7.66 -4.17
N GLY A 40 -5.35 7.67 -4.27
CA GLY A 40 -4.57 8.80 -3.76
C GLY A 40 -4.31 8.77 -2.27
N GLY A 41 -4.76 7.70 -1.56
CA GLY A 41 -4.47 7.46 -0.17
C GLY A 41 -5.42 8.15 0.82
N ARG A 42 -6.45 8.84 0.36
CA ARG A 42 -7.42 9.52 1.25
C ARG A 42 -8.81 9.58 0.64
N PRO A 43 -9.91 9.51 1.47
CA PRO A 43 -9.90 9.22 2.91
C PRO A 43 -9.35 7.84 3.26
N HIS A 44 -8.95 7.65 4.55
CA HIS A 44 -8.53 6.35 5.07
C HIS A 44 -9.72 5.39 5.22
N ALA A 45 -9.43 4.10 5.31
CA ALA A 45 -10.43 3.03 5.37
C ALA A 45 -11.41 3.20 6.53
N GLU A 46 -10.90 3.55 7.72
CA GLU A 46 -11.68 3.74 8.93
C GLU A 46 -12.68 4.90 8.76
N ALA A 47 -12.22 6.02 8.20
CA ALA A 47 -13.08 7.18 7.95
C ALA A 47 -14.19 6.86 6.94
N VAL A 48 -13.91 6.02 5.93
CA VAL A 48 -14.91 5.55 4.96
C VAL A 48 -15.94 4.64 5.65
N ALA A 49 -15.47 3.66 6.42
CA ALA A 49 -16.33 2.71 7.13
C ALA A 49 -17.22 3.42 8.17
N LEU A 50 -16.63 4.32 8.98
CA LEU A 50 -17.37 5.08 9.98
C LEU A 50 -18.44 5.99 9.35
N ARG A 51 -18.12 6.64 8.23
CA ARG A 51 -19.09 7.46 7.49
C ARG A 51 -20.25 6.61 6.96
N ALA A 52 -19.96 5.42 6.44
CA ALA A 52 -20.98 4.53 5.92
C ALA A 52 -21.88 3.96 7.03
N ALA A 53 -21.32 3.68 8.21
CA ALA A 53 -22.07 3.21 9.37
C ALA A 53 -22.90 4.30 10.02
N GLY A 54 -22.42 5.56 10.01
CA GLY A 54 -23.09 6.63 10.74
C GLY A 54 -23.24 6.32 12.23
N GLY A 55 -24.37 6.68 12.82
CA GLY A 55 -24.63 6.51 14.26
C GLY A 55 -24.67 5.06 14.75
N VAL A 56 -24.83 4.06 13.86
CA VAL A 56 -24.84 2.63 14.24
C VAL A 56 -23.45 2.07 14.49
N ALA A 57 -22.39 2.87 14.31
CA ALA A 57 -21.02 2.46 14.64
C ALA A 57 -20.77 2.33 16.15
N ARG A 58 -21.56 3.00 16.99
CA ARG A 58 -21.38 2.96 18.45
C ARG A 58 -21.59 1.54 18.99
N GLY A 59 -20.60 1.05 19.74
CA GLY A 59 -20.59 -0.31 20.28
C GLY A 59 -20.11 -1.39 19.30
N ALA A 60 -19.80 -1.02 18.05
CA ALA A 60 -19.35 -1.97 17.03
C ALA A 60 -17.93 -2.51 17.30
N THR A 61 -17.59 -3.63 16.66
CA THR A 61 -16.22 -4.13 16.51
C THR A 61 -15.66 -3.68 15.17
N ALA A 62 -14.48 -3.04 15.18
CA ALA A 62 -13.74 -2.65 13.98
C ALA A 62 -12.61 -3.66 13.68
N TYR A 63 -12.63 -4.29 12.50
CA TYR A 63 -11.55 -5.11 11.98
C TYR A 63 -10.74 -4.28 10.98
N ILE A 64 -9.48 -4.02 11.30
CA ILE A 64 -8.63 -3.10 10.53
C ILE A 64 -7.36 -3.84 10.13
N SER A 65 -7.03 -3.82 8.83
CA SER A 65 -5.90 -4.58 8.29
C SER A 65 -4.52 -4.01 8.65
N LEU A 66 -4.45 -2.75 9.12
CA LEU A 66 -3.23 -2.07 9.55
C LEU A 66 -3.56 -1.20 10.76
N GLU A 67 -2.58 -0.94 11.63
CA GLU A 67 -2.73 -0.04 12.77
C GLU A 67 -3.29 1.32 12.36
N PRO A 68 -4.35 1.85 13.04
CA PRO A 68 -4.91 3.18 12.78
C PRO A 68 -3.89 4.28 13.04
N CYS A 69 -3.81 5.26 12.14
CA CYS A 69 -2.93 6.40 12.36
C CYS A 69 -3.30 7.20 13.63
N SER A 70 -2.26 7.71 14.33
CA SER A 70 -2.36 8.46 15.58
C SER A 70 -1.87 9.90 15.46
N HIS A 71 -1.38 10.32 14.29
CA HIS A 71 -0.87 11.66 14.05
C HIS A 71 -1.86 12.51 13.26
N TRP A 72 -1.89 13.81 13.56
CA TRP A 72 -2.63 14.78 12.77
C TRP A 72 -2.02 14.95 11.38
N GLY A 73 -2.86 14.80 10.37
CA GLY A 73 -2.52 15.08 8.99
C GLY A 73 -3.44 16.17 8.44
N ARG A 74 -3.99 15.97 7.24
CA ARG A 74 -5.05 16.82 6.68
C ARG A 74 -6.41 16.62 7.38
N THR A 75 -6.54 15.53 8.11
CA THR A 75 -7.73 15.14 8.88
C THR A 75 -7.28 14.66 10.27
N PRO A 76 -8.17 14.62 11.26
CA PRO A 76 -7.89 14.00 12.54
C PRO A 76 -7.40 12.56 12.38
N PRO A 77 -6.63 12.03 13.37
CA PRO A 77 -6.18 10.65 13.39
C PRO A 77 -7.35 9.65 13.33
N CYS A 78 -7.12 8.50 12.69
CA CYS A 78 -8.14 7.43 12.66
C CYS A 78 -8.40 6.84 14.05
N SER A 79 -7.38 6.77 14.93
CA SER A 79 -7.57 6.39 16.34
C SER A 79 -8.62 7.28 17.01
N GLN A 80 -8.50 8.59 16.85
CA GLN A 80 -9.45 9.56 17.40
C GLN A 80 -10.86 9.39 16.79
N ALA A 81 -10.97 9.18 15.48
CA ALA A 81 -12.26 8.99 14.83
C ALA A 81 -12.99 7.73 15.33
N LEU A 82 -12.25 6.64 15.59
CA LEU A 82 -12.79 5.40 16.16
C LEU A 82 -13.29 5.62 17.61
N ILE A 83 -12.52 6.37 18.40
CA ILE A 83 -12.89 6.74 19.78
C ILE A 83 -14.19 7.58 19.79
N GLU A 84 -14.25 8.63 19.00
CA GLU A 84 -15.43 9.52 18.90
C GLU A 84 -16.67 8.78 18.41
N ALA A 85 -16.51 7.83 17.49
CA ALA A 85 -17.59 6.96 17.04
C ALA A 85 -18.09 6.00 18.12
N GLY A 86 -17.33 5.82 19.21
CA GLY A 86 -17.68 4.94 20.32
C GLY A 86 -17.58 3.46 19.96
N ILE A 87 -16.58 3.08 19.16
CA ILE A 87 -16.28 1.68 18.88
C ILE A 87 -15.97 0.95 20.19
N ALA A 88 -16.54 -0.23 20.41
CA ALA A 88 -16.30 -1.01 21.63
C ALA A 88 -15.04 -1.86 21.55
N ARG A 89 -14.70 -2.38 20.38
CA ARG A 89 -13.58 -3.27 20.16
C ARG A 89 -12.87 -3.01 18.84
N ALA A 90 -11.55 -2.99 18.84
CA ALA A 90 -10.70 -2.90 17.65
C ALA A 90 -9.84 -4.16 17.51
N VAL A 91 -9.96 -4.83 16.37
CA VAL A 91 -9.13 -5.98 15.99
C VAL A 91 -8.20 -5.52 14.87
N ILE A 92 -6.90 -5.51 15.14
CA ILE A 92 -5.86 -4.97 14.26
C ILE A 92 -5.00 -6.14 13.74
N ALA A 93 -4.82 -6.24 12.42
CA ALA A 93 -4.04 -7.34 11.85
C ALA A 93 -2.54 -7.15 12.08
N THR A 94 -1.98 -6.01 11.72
CA THR A 94 -0.54 -5.73 11.82
C THR A 94 -0.29 -4.29 12.25
N GLY A 95 0.84 -4.03 12.91
CA GLY A 95 1.31 -2.69 13.24
C GLY A 95 1.82 -1.94 12.03
N ASP A 96 1.86 -0.62 12.12
CA ASP A 96 2.44 0.27 11.12
C ASP A 96 3.91 0.55 11.50
N PRO A 97 4.90 0.32 10.61
CA PRO A 97 6.30 0.62 10.88
C PRO A 97 6.65 2.11 10.81
N ASP A 98 5.70 2.99 10.46
CA ASP A 98 5.94 4.44 10.45
C ASP A 98 6.18 4.93 11.88
N PRO A 99 7.34 5.55 12.19
CA PRO A 99 7.66 6.03 13.54
C PRO A 99 6.66 7.04 14.11
N ARG A 100 5.81 7.62 13.27
CA ARG A 100 4.72 8.53 13.70
C ARG A 100 3.50 7.76 14.22
N VAL A 101 3.41 6.47 13.92
CA VAL A 101 2.30 5.56 14.32
C VAL A 101 2.81 4.58 15.38
N ASP A 102 3.59 3.61 15.02
CA ASP A 102 4.38 2.65 15.83
C ASP A 102 3.83 2.37 17.25
N GLY A 103 2.63 1.80 17.31
CA GLY A 103 1.94 1.45 18.56
C GLY A 103 1.15 2.58 19.23
N ARG A 104 1.26 3.82 18.76
CA ARG A 104 0.53 4.96 19.35
C ARG A 104 -0.97 4.87 19.13
N GLY A 105 -1.40 4.42 17.94
CA GLY A 105 -2.81 4.21 17.64
C GLY A 105 -3.44 3.16 18.57
N LEU A 106 -2.72 2.09 18.89
CA LEU A 106 -3.16 1.07 19.85
C LEU A 106 -3.25 1.64 21.26
N THR A 107 -2.27 2.44 21.65
CA THR A 107 -2.23 3.11 22.96
C THR A 107 -3.42 4.05 23.13
N ASP A 108 -3.73 4.88 22.14
CA ASP A 108 -4.86 5.82 22.16
C ASP A 108 -6.19 5.07 22.35
N LEU A 109 -6.40 4.01 21.56
CA LEU A 109 -7.62 3.19 21.64
C LEU A 109 -7.78 2.54 23.02
N THR A 110 -6.70 1.95 23.54
CA THR A 110 -6.70 1.29 24.85
C THR A 110 -6.95 2.28 25.99
N ALA A 111 -6.32 3.45 25.94
CA ALA A 111 -6.51 4.52 26.92
C ALA A 111 -7.95 5.06 26.93
N ALA A 112 -8.63 5.01 25.80
CA ALA A 112 -10.04 5.36 25.68
C ALA A 112 -11.02 4.24 26.13
N GLY A 113 -10.50 3.10 26.62
CA GLY A 113 -11.31 1.98 27.07
C GLY A 113 -11.81 1.04 25.97
N ILE A 114 -11.29 1.17 24.74
CA ILE A 114 -11.61 0.25 23.65
C ILE A 114 -10.83 -1.06 23.84
N GLU A 115 -11.51 -2.19 23.73
CA GLU A 115 -10.84 -3.50 23.73
C GLU A 115 -10.00 -3.66 22.46
N VAL A 116 -8.68 -3.86 22.61
CA VAL A 116 -7.76 -3.98 21.48
C VAL A 116 -7.21 -5.40 21.38
N THR A 117 -7.36 -6.01 20.20
CA THR A 117 -6.74 -7.30 19.85
C THR A 117 -5.84 -7.11 18.65
N THR A 118 -4.60 -7.59 18.69
CA THR A 118 -3.63 -7.44 17.59
C THR A 118 -3.16 -8.78 17.04
N GLY A 119 -2.62 -8.79 15.82
CA GLY A 119 -1.95 -9.95 15.23
C GLY A 119 -2.87 -10.93 14.49
N VAL A 120 -4.16 -10.65 14.36
CA VAL A 120 -5.11 -11.51 13.64
C VAL A 120 -4.86 -11.45 12.13
N CYS A 121 -4.41 -12.57 11.55
CA CYS A 121 -3.97 -12.66 10.14
C CYS A 121 -2.80 -11.71 9.81
N ARG A 122 -1.84 -11.55 10.74
CA ARG A 122 -0.72 -10.60 10.65
C ARG A 122 0.03 -10.72 9.35
N ASP A 123 0.48 -11.92 8.98
CA ASP A 123 1.33 -12.14 7.81
C ASP A 123 0.59 -11.87 6.50
N GLU A 124 -0.70 -12.26 6.44
CA GLU A 124 -1.55 -11.97 5.29
C GLU A 124 -1.73 -10.45 5.09
N ALA A 125 -1.89 -9.70 6.17
CA ALA A 125 -2.03 -8.25 6.14
C ALA A 125 -0.70 -7.54 5.81
N ALA A 126 0.40 -7.99 6.42
CA ALA A 126 1.74 -7.45 6.17
C ALA A 126 2.15 -7.66 4.70
N ALA A 127 1.82 -8.80 4.10
CA ALA A 127 2.09 -9.08 2.69
C ALA A 127 1.42 -8.07 1.74
N VAL A 128 0.22 -7.56 2.08
CA VAL A 128 -0.44 -6.50 1.29
C VAL A 128 0.41 -5.23 1.29
N ASN A 129 0.92 -4.81 2.44
CA ASN A 129 1.62 -3.54 2.60
C ASN A 129 3.15 -3.64 2.57
N ARG A 130 3.74 -4.77 2.12
CA ARG A 130 5.20 -4.97 2.14
C ARG A 130 5.99 -3.90 1.37
N GLY A 131 5.44 -3.37 0.28
CA GLY A 131 6.06 -2.27 -0.47
C GLY A 131 6.07 -0.97 0.33
N PHE A 132 4.95 -0.62 0.96
CA PHE A 132 4.87 0.51 1.88
C PHE A 132 5.85 0.32 3.05
N PHE A 133 5.86 -0.84 3.69
CA PHE A 133 6.76 -1.15 4.80
C PHE A 133 8.24 -1.04 4.40
N LYS A 134 8.60 -1.56 3.21
CA LYS A 134 9.96 -1.44 2.70
C LYS A 134 10.34 0.03 2.51
N ARG A 135 9.48 0.81 1.85
CA ARG A 135 9.73 2.23 1.62
C ARG A 135 9.91 2.98 2.95
N VAL A 136 9.07 2.75 3.94
CA VAL A 136 9.19 3.40 5.27
C VAL A 136 10.53 3.08 5.94
N ARG A 137 10.98 1.81 5.85
CA ARG A 137 12.21 1.36 6.51
C ARG A 137 13.49 1.72 5.76
N THR A 138 13.45 1.79 4.44
CA THR A 138 14.65 1.89 3.59
C THR A 138 14.68 3.09 2.64
N GLY A 139 13.59 3.83 2.54
CA GLY A 139 13.40 4.87 1.53
C GLY A 139 13.11 4.36 0.12
N ARG A 140 13.29 3.05 -0.16
CA ARG A 140 13.17 2.46 -1.50
C ARG A 140 11.82 1.77 -1.70
N PRO A 141 11.20 1.86 -2.90
CA PRO A 141 10.06 1.02 -3.24
C PRO A 141 10.46 -0.46 -3.29
N LEU A 142 9.48 -1.34 -3.19
CA LEU A 142 9.64 -2.76 -3.52
C LEU A 142 9.79 -2.89 -5.04
N VAL A 143 10.82 -3.57 -5.51
CA VAL A 143 11.10 -3.78 -6.94
C VAL A 143 10.78 -5.22 -7.32
N THR A 144 9.84 -5.40 -8.24
CA THR A 144 9.45 -6.70 -8.78
C THR A 144 9.94 -6.85 -10.22
N ALA A 145 10.74 -7.87 -10.50
CA ALA A 145 10.99 -8.29 -11.87
C ALA A 145 9.83 -9.16 -12.36
N VAL A 146 9.23 -8.79 -13.49
CA VAL A 146 8.03 -9.44 -13.99
C VAL A 146 8.34 -10.18 -15.28
N ASN A 147 8.10 -11.49 -15.28
CA ASN A 147 8.10 -12.32 -16.47
C ASN A 147 6.79 -12.14 -17.22
N GLY A 148 6.85 -11.84 -18.53
CA GLY A 148 5.67 -11.66 -19.37
C GLY A 148 5.28 -10.20 -19.59
N PRO A 149 4.07 -9.93 -20.10
CA PRO A 149 3.69 -8.59 -20.55
C PRO A 149 3.54 -7.60 -19.39
N LEU A 150 4.34 -6.53 -19.41
CA LEU A 150 4.34 -5.48 -18.37
C LEU A 150 2.99 -4.81 -18.13
N ARG A 151 2.10 -4.79 -19.15
CA ARG A 151 0.73 -4.27 -18.97
C ARG A 151 -0.05 -5.00 -17.87
N ALA A 152 0.32 -6.26 -17.57
CA ALA A 152 -0.28 -7.02 -16.48
C ALA A 152 0.25 -6.62 -15.09
N ALA A 153 1.34 -5.87 -14.99
CA ALA A 153 1.91 -5.43 -13.72
C ALA A 153 0.95 -4.53 -12.91
N ALA A 154 0.10 -3.76 -13.59
CA ALA A 154 -0.94 -2.98 -12.91
C ALA A 154 -1.92 -3.89 -12.15
N ALA A 155 -2.31 -5.03 -12.72
CA ALA A 155 -3.16 -6.03 -12.07
C ALA A 155 -2.47 -6.69 -10.87
N MET A 156 -1.13 -6.63 -10.78
CA MET A 156 -0.34 -7.11 -9.64
C MET A 156 -0.23 -6.08 -8.51
N GLY A 157 -0.91 -4.94 -8.62
CA GLY A 157 -0.89 -3.88 -7.61
C GLY A 157 0.42 -3.10 -7.56
N GLN A 158 1.12 -2.95 -8.69
CA GLN A 158 2.30 -2.11 -8.82
C GLN A 158 1.90 -0.64 -9.00
N ASP A 159 2.65 0.28 -8.37
CA ASP A 159 2.41 1.73 -8.53
C ASP A 159 2.84 2.21 -9.90
N GLY A 160 3.84 1.57 -10.51
CA GLY A 160 4.30 1.91 -11.84
C GLY A 160 5.39 0.98 -12.39
N LEU A 161 5.78 1.26 -13.64
CA LEU A 161 6.74 0.50 -14.44
C LEU A 161 8.07 1.24 -14.56
N LEU A 162 9.16 0.58 -14.16
CA LEU A 162 10.53 1.10 -14.27
C LEU A 162 11.07 0.96 -15.69
N SER A 163 11.77 2.00 -16.13
CA SER A 163 12.57 2.01 -17.35
C SER A 163 13.75 2.97 -17.20
N VAL A 164 14.79 2.79 -18.01
CA VAL A 164 15.84 3.80 -18.18
C VAL A 164 15.63 4.50 -19.50
N ARG A 165 15.79 5.82 -19.51
CA ARG A 165 15.73 6.64 -20.71
C ARG A 165 17.02 7.43 -20.87
N LEU A 166 17.55 7.44 -22.08
CA LEU A 166 18.64 8.31 -22.48
C LEU A 166 18.04 9.65 -22.95
N HIS A 167 18.55 10.72 -22.41
CA HIS A 167 18.27 12.09 -22.82
C HIS A 167 19.57 12.77 -23.29
N SER A 168 19.46 13.95 -23.94
CA SER A 168 20.63 14.74 -24.33
C SER A 168 21.59 15.02 -23.17
N ASP A 169 21.05 15.15 -21.98
CA ASP A 169 21.77 15.60 -20.78
C ASP A 169 22.14 14.42 -19.82
N GLY A 170 21.89 13.15 -20.24
CA GLY A 170 22.25 11.98 -19.45
C GLY A 170 21.18 10.91 -19.37
N LEU A 171 21.27 10.05 -18.34
CA LEU A 171 20.34 8.96 -18.08
C LEU A 171 19.29 9.36 -17.04
N ALA A 172 18.06 8.90 -17.22
CA ALA A 172 17.01 9.00 -16.22
C ALA A 172 16.42 7.63 -15.91
N LEU A 173 16.31 7.30 -14.61
CA LEU A 173 15.48 6.22 -14.13
C LEU A 173 14.03 6.74 -14.07
N CYS A 174 13.17 6.17 -14.88
CA CYS A 174 11.78 6.60 -15.02
C CYS A 174 10.84 5.53 -14.47
N CYS A 175 9.78 5.98 -13.79
CA CYS A 175 8.65 5.13 -13.44
C CYS A 175 7.38 5.70 -14.08
N THR A 176 6.75 4.93 -14.96
CA THR A 176 5.47 5.29 -15.57
C THR A 176 4.35 4.76 -14.71
N THR A 177 3.49 5.63 -14.19
CA THR A 177 2.37 5.32 -13.31
C THR A 177 1.05 5.71 -13.95
N ALA A 178 -0.07 5.29 -13.38
CA ALA A 178 -1.40 5.75 -13.79
C ALA A 178 -1.60 7.28 -13.60
N ARG A 179 -0.80 7.91 -12.72
CA ARG A 179 -0.84 9.36 -12.44
C ARG A 179 0.17 10.18 -13.26
N GLY A 180 0.85 9.55 -14.23
CA GLY A 180 1.89 10.15 -15.03
C GLY A 180 3.27 9.55 -14.76
N ARG A 181 4.29 10.20 -15.33
CA ARG A 181 5.66 9.72 -15.23
C ARG A 181 6.40 10.44 -14.11
N GLN A 182 7.07 9.64 -13.27
CA GLN A 182 8.08 10.09 -12.33
C GLN A 182 9.46 9.75 -12.92
N GLY A 183 10.39 10.67 -12.88
CA GLY A 183 11.75 10.44 -13.41
C GLY A 183 12.78 11.10 -12.51
N VAL A 184 13.89 10.41 -12.31
CA VAL A 184 15.03 10.94 -11.57
C VAL A 184 16.30 10.77 -12.41
N TRP A 185 17.11 11.82 -12.50
CA TRP A 185 18.40 11.76 -13.18
C TRP A 185 19.36 10.87 -12.42
N ILE A 186 20.10 10.02 -13.16
CA ILE A 186 21.12 9.14 -12.60
C ILE A 186 22.42 9.33 -13.41
N ALA A 187 23.56 9.31 -12.72
CA ALA A 187 24.87 9.49 -13.35
C ALA A 187 25.34 8.26 -14.13
N GLY A 188 24.60 7.16 -14.08
CA GLY A 188 24.95 5.91 -14.76
C GLY A 188 24.15 4.74 -14.20
N LEU A 189 24.58 3.51 -14.55
CA LEU A 189 23.93 2.27 -14.11
C LEU A 189 24.83 1.50 -13.11
N SER A 190 25.52 2.22 -12.23
CA SER A 190 26.27 1.61 -11.12
C SER A 190 25.33 1.24 -9.97
N PRO A 191 25.76 0.37 -9.02
CA PRO A 191 24.96 0.02 -7.84
C PRO A 191 24.49 1.24 -7.08
N HIS A 192 25.38 2.20 -6.82
CA HIS A 192 25.08 3.41 -6.04
C HIS A 192 24.07 4.33 -6.77
N THR A 193 24.26 4.55 -8.07
CA THR A 193 23.36 5.45 -8.83
C THR A 193 21.96 4.87 -9.00
N LEU A 194 21.84 3.55 -9.17
CA LEU A 194 20.53 2.89 -9.23
C LEU A 194 19.85 2.86 -7.87
N ALA A 195 20.60 2.58 -6.79
CA ALA A 195 20.05 2.59 -5.44
C ALA A 195 19.56 3.99 -5.03
N ASP A 196 20.34 5.05 -5.32
CA ASP A 196 19.93 6.45 -5.11
C ASP A 196 18.70 6.81 -5.94
N GLY A 197 18.67 6.42 -7.21
CA GLY A 197 17.52 6.60 -8.07
C GLY A 197 16.24 5.98 -7.51
N LEU A 198 16.34 4.77 -6.95
CA LEU A 198 15.21 4.10 -6.30
C LEU A 198 14.78 4.83 -5.01
N ILE A 199 15.71 5.34 -4.20
CA ILE A 199 15.39 6.15 -3.01
C ILE A 199 14.60 7.39 -3.44
N ARG A 200 15.07 8.12 -4.44
CA ARG A 200 14.39 9.33 -4.95
C ARG A 200 13.00 9.04 -5.52
N LEU A 201 12.80 7.88 -6.13
CA LEU A 201 11.46 7.42 -6.52
C LEU A 201 10.59 7.09 -5.30
N GLY A 202 11.17 6.51 -4.25
CA GLY A 202 10.51 6.30 -2.95
C GLY A 202 10.11 7.63 -2.30
N ASP A 203 10.98 8.65 -2.34
CA ASP A 203 10.68 10.01 -1.83
C ASP A 203 9.53 10.65 -2.59
N ALA A 204 9.42 10.38 -3.90
CA ALA A 204 8.26 10.76 -4.70
C ALA A 204 6.98 10.00 -4.34
N GLY A 205 7.05 9.05 -3.42
CA GLY A 205 5.91 8.34 -2.84
C GLY A 205 5.69 6.92 -3.36
N LEU A 206 6.44 6.46 -4.35
CA LEU A 206 6.26 5.12 -4.90
C LEU A 206 6.60 4.05 -3.87
N THR A 207 5.73 3.05 -3.73
CA THR A 207 5.87 1.96 -2.77
C THR A 207 6.20 0.63 -3.45
N ARG A 208 5.72 0.43 -4.68
CA ARG A 208 5.89 -0.79 -5.47
C ARG A 208 6.12 -0.44 -6.94
N VAL A 209 7.18 -0.98 -7.53
CA VAL A 209 7.50 -0.76 -8.94
C VAL A 209 7.86 -2.07 -9.61
N ALA A 210 7.49 -2.21 -10.88
CA ALA A 210 7.82 -3.39 -11.68
C ALA A 210 8.83 -3.04 -12.78
N VAL A 211 9.69 -3.99 -13.13
CA VAL A 211 10.56 -3.96 -14.29
C VAL A 211 10.35 -5.26 -15.09
N ALA A 212 10.38 -5.19 -16.43
CA ALA A 212 10.33 -6.41 -17.24
C ALA A 212 11.61 -7.22 -17.01
N ALA A 213 11.46 -8.51 -16.70
CA ALA A 213 12.57 -9.38 -16.32
C ALA A 213 13.59 -9.58 -17.46
N ASP A 214 13.15 -9.46 -18.70
CA ASP A 214 13.95 -9.62 -19.93
C ASP A 214 14.68 -8.34 -20.38
N THR A 215 14.81 -7.34 -19.51
CA THR A 215 15.44 -6.06 -19.86
C THR A 215 16.84 -5.91 -19.28
N PRO A 216 17.75 -5.17 -19.96
CA PRO A 216 19.07 -4.84 -19.40
C PRO A 216 19.00 -4.12 -18.05
N LEU A 217 17.93 -3.37 -17.79
CA LEU A 217 17.70 -2.75 -16.47
C LEU A 217 17.47 -3.81 -15.39
N ALA A 218 16.63 -4.82 -15.66
CA ALA A 218 16.37 -5.91 -14.71
C ALA A 218 17.65 -6.70 -14.41
N GLU A 219 18.45 -7.02 -15.43
CA GLU A 219 19.75 -7.68 -15.25
C GLU A 219 20.70 -6.89 -14.35
N ARG A 220 20.77 -5.57 -14.54
CA ARG A 220 21.57 -4.68 -13.69
C ARG A 220 21.06 -4.60 -12.26
N LEU A 221 19.74 -4.47 -12.09
CA LEU A 221 19.13 -4.45 -10.77
C LEU A 221 19.32 -5.78 -10.03
N ALA A 222 19.23 -6.92 -10.73
CA ALA A 222 19.48 -8.25 -10.18
C ALA A 222 20.95 -8.42 -9.76
N LEU A 223 21.91 -8.04 -10.64
CA LEU A 223 23.33 -8.10 -10.35
C LEU A 223 23.71 -7.31 -9.08
N PHE A 224 23.00 -6.26 -8.78
CA PHE A 224 23.25 -5.39 -7.63
C PHE A 224 22.30 -5.65 -6.45
N GLU A 225 21.59 -6.76 -6.46
CA GLU A 225 20.65 -7.16 -5.39
C GLU A 225 19.58 -6.07 -5.10
N LEU A 226 19.13 -5.37 -6.13
CA LEU A 226 18.12 -4.32 -6.05
C LEU A 226 16.71 -4.81 -6.44
N ILE A 227 16.59 -6.05 -6.90
CA ILE A 227 15.30 -6.73 -7.10
C ILE A 227 14.90 -7.43 -5.80
N ASP A 228 13.67 -7.24 -5.38
CA ASP A 228 13.13 -7.86 -4.16
C ASP A 228 12.39 -9.16 -4.43
N GLU A 229 11.78 -9.27 -5.60
CA GLU A 229 11.00 -10.43 -5.99
C GLU A 229 10.95 -10.60 -7.50
N ILE A 230 10.73 -11.85 -7.92
CA ILE A 230 10.43 -12.20 -9.30
C ILE A 230 9.02 -12.77 -9.32
N ALA A 231 8.21 -12.35 -10.25
CA ALA A 231 6.83 -12.81 -10.38
C ALA A 231 6.45 -13.01 -11.85
N ASP A 232 5.58 -13.95 -12.10
CA ASP A 232 4.97 -14.14 -13.41
C ASP A 232 3.78 -13.19 -13.56
N ALA A 233 3.68 -12.56 -14.73
CA ALA A 233 2.51 -11.77 -15.05
C ALA A 233 1.28 -12.70 -15.10
N PRO A 234 0.12 -12.28 -14.55
CA PRO A 234 -1.09 -13.06 -14.70
C PRO A 234 -1.40 -13.27 -16.18
N ALA A 235 -1.89 -14.44 -16.52
CA ALA A 235 -2.36 -14.73 -17.88
C ALA A 235 -3.30 -13.61 -18.33
N ALA A 236 -3.10 -13.09 -19.53
CA ALA A 236 -4.01 -12.09 -20.08
C ALA A 236 -5.42 -12.70 -20.06
N ALA A 237 -6.36 -12.03 -19.39
CA ALA A 237 -7.76 -12.40 -19.55
C ALA A 237 -8.06 -12.36 -21.05
N GLU A 238 -8.51 -13.48 -21.61
CA GLU A 238 -8.99 -13.48 -22.99
C GLU A 238 -10.06 -12.39 -23.10
N PRO A 239 -10.00 -11.54 -24.15
CA PRO A 239 -11.06 -10.57 -24.36
C PRO A 239 -12.36 -11.36 -24.48
N GLU A 240 -13.36 -11.03 -23.64
CA GLU A 240 -14.70 -11.59 -23.80
C GLU A 240 -15.10 -11.45 -25.27
N PRO A 241 -15.59 -12.51 -25.93
CA PRO A 241 -16.06 -12.40 -27.28
C PRO A 241 -17.18 -11.36 -27.30
N LEU A 242 -16.99 -10.30 -28.09
CA LEU A 242 -18.05 -9.35 -28.38
C LEU A 242 -19.24 -10.13 -28.91
N THR A 243 -20.23 -10.38 -28.06
CA THR A 243 -21.53 -10.89 -28.48
C THR A 243 -22.17 -9.83 -29.35
N ALA A 244 -22.28 -10.13 -30.62
CA ALA A 244 -22.94 -9.33 -31.65
C ALA A 244 -24.46 -9.21 -31.38
#